data_3c175bf083c64d8ce8be75ff90c0a338
#
_entry.id   3c175bf083c64d8ce8be75ff90c0a338
#
_cell.length_a   1.000
_cell.length_b   1.000
_cell.length_c   1.000
_cell.angle_alpha   90.00
_cell.angle_beta   90.00
_cell.angle_gamma   90.00
#
_symmetry.space_group_name_H-M   'P 1'
#
loop_
_entity.id
_entity.type
_entity.pdbx_description
1 polymer ?
#
loop_
_entity_poly.entity_id
_entity_poly.type
_entity_poly.pdbx_seq_one_letter_code
_entity_poly.pdbx_strand_id
1 'polypeptide(L)'
;MVSLVNMASKAGLYTCDDPVVWRTVHEKYWDVVLHLSKTKGKQPGKLLSLDKWYQEELPSAIAERSVKFLCHDELVKLMEWKLTRGKFRPRLQQLVTTNCPELVIQCTTKAFDLLPDVQAAITVLCSLKALGPATASAVLAAGSPDQVAFMADEAMECIPGLTPIQYTGKHYALYLQKVTELTHRLNKADSKKEWTPHMVELCLWAWTVAEKLNLPLLEGFTAGGIDEKCKTQKPKRQKTE
;
A
#
# COMPACT_ATOMS: atom_id res chain seq x y z
N MET A 1 -1.28 -37.06 -6.64
CA MET A 1 -1.36 -35.82 -7.43
C MET A 1 -2.32 -34.88 -6.73
N VAL A 2 -1.83 -34.06 -5.82
CA VAL A 2 -2.63 -33.04 -5.14
C VAL A 2 -2.62 -31.81 -6.04
N SER A 3 -3.81 -31.41 -6.42
CA SER A 3 -4.09 -30.31 -7.35
C SER A 3 -3.39 -29.01 -6.92
N LEU A 4 -2.49 -28.48 -7.75
CA LEU A 4 -1.80 -27.19 -7.64
C LEU A 4 -2.71 -25.97 -7.81
N VAL A 5 -4.03 -26.16 -7.82
CA VAL A 5 -5.05 -25.11 -8.07
C VAL A 5 -5.36 -24.28 -6.81
N ASN A 6 -4.76 -24.57 -5.65
CA ASN A 6 -5.18 -23.98 -4.38
C ASN A 6 -4.16 -23.02 -3.73
N MET A 7 -3.25 -22.40 -4.49
CA MET A 7 -2.31 -21.39 -3.99
C MET A 7 -2.66 -19.94 -4.40
N ALA A 8 -3.87 -19.68 -4.83
CA ALA A 8 -4.47 -18.35 -4.81
C ALA A 8 -4.93 -18.02 -3.37
N SER A 9 -4.10 -18.25 -2.36
CA SER A 9 -4.39 -17.79 -1.02
C SER A 9 -4.03 -16.31 -0.92
N LYS A 10 -4.82 -15.52 -0.21
CA LYS A 10 -4.53 -14.11 0.09
C LYS A 10 -3.08 -13.87 0.58
N ALA A 11 -2.45 -14.87 1.15
CA ALA A 11 -1.06 -14.86 1.60
C ALA A 11 -0.02 -15.16 0.50
N GLY A 12 -0.43 -15.41 -0.75
CA GLY A 12 0.48 -15.87 -1.81
C GLY A 12 1.67 -14.93 -2.04
N LEU A 13 1.43 -13.63 -2.19
CA LEU A 13 2.50 -12.65 -2.38
C LEU A 13 3.37 -12.50 -1.12
N TYR A 14 2.76 -12.48 0.08
CA TYR A 14 3.51 -12.30 1.34
C TYR A 14 4.57 -13.40 1.58
N THR A 15 4.33 -14.60 1.08
CA THR A 15 5.25 -15.74 1.19
C THR A 15 6.25 -15.85 0.05
N CYS A 16 6.16 -14.98 -0.96
CA CYS A 16 7.06 -14.96 -2.11
C CYS A 16 8.28 -14.08 -1.80
N ASP A 17 9.48 -14.66 -1.91
CA ASP A 17 10.76 -13.95 -1.71
C ASP A 17 11.42 -13.53 -3.04
N ASP A 18 10.76 -13.73 -4.19
CA ASP A 18 11.28 -13.34 -5.50
C ASP A 18 11.01 -11.85 -5.79
N PRO A 19 12.03 -10.99 -5.82
CA PRO A 19 11.87 -9.56 -6.09
C PRO A 19 11.29 -9.26 -7.47
N VAL A 20 11.45 -10.16 -8.44
CA VAL A 20 10.91 -9.96 -9.81
C VAL A 20 9.38 -10.00 -9.77
N VAL A 21 8.80 -10.94 -9.01
CA VAL A 21 7.35 -11.02 -8.81
C VAL A 21 6.84 -9.73 -8.15
N TRP A 22 7.50 -9.27 -7.10
CA TRP A 22 7.13 -8.03 -6.41
C TRP A 22 7.20 -6.80 -7.32
N ARG A 23 8.25 -6.68 -8.15
CA ARG A 23 8.38 -5.58 -9.13
C ARG A 23 7.23 -5.61 -10.12
N THR A 24 6.89 -6.77 -10.64
CA THR A 24 5.77 -6.88 -11.60
C THR A 24 4.44 -6.51 -10.94
N VAL A 25 4.20 -6.89 -9.69
CA VAL A 25 3.00 -6.44 -8.96
C VAL A 25 3.02 -4.92 -8.77
N HIS A 26 4.18 -4.35 -8.41
CA HIS A 26 4.34 -2.90 -8.24
C HIS A 26 4.07 -2.13 -9.54
N GLU A 27 4.62 -2.59 -10.66
CA GLU A 27 4.39 -2.01 -12.00
C GLU A 27 2.91 -2.02 -12.41
N LYS A 28 2.16 -3.01 -11.92
CA LYS A 28 0.72 -3.14 -12.18
C LYS A 28 -0.18 -2.37 -11.21
N TYR A 29 0.40 -1.68 -10.23
CA TYR A 29 -0.36 -0.94 -9.23
C TYR A 29 -1.39 0.01 -9.85
N TRP A 30 -0.97 0.83 -10.82
CA TRP A 30 -1.86 1.80 -11.47
C TRP A 30 -2.96 1.15 -12.30
N ASP A 31 -2.71 -0.01 -12.90
CA ASP A 31 -3.73 -0.78 -13.60
C ASP A 31 -4.82 -1.24 -12.63
N VAL A 32 -4.43 -1.72 -11.44
CA VAL A 32 -5.36 -2.14 -10.39
C VAL A 32 -6.17 -0.94 -9.87
N VAL A 33 -5.53 0.19 -9.60
CA VAL A 33 -6.22 1.42 -9.18
C VAL A 33 -7.23 1.87 -10.24
N LEU A 34 -6.86 1.84 -11.52
CA LEU A 34 -7.74 2.20 -12.63
C LEU A 34 -8.97 1.28 -12.69
N HIS A 35 -8.78 -0.03 -12.56
CA HIS A 35 -9.89 -0.99 -12.56
C HIS A 35 -10.81 -0.79 -11.35
N LEU A 36 -10.23 -0.66 -10.15
CA LEU A 36 -11.02 -0.38 -8.94
C LEU A 36 -11.79 0.94 -9.08
N SER A 37 -11.20 1.97 -9.66
CA SER A 37 -11.82 3.28 -9.89
C SER A 37 -13.06 3.19 -10.78
N LYS A 38 -13.09 2.25 -11.74
CA LYS A 38 -14.26 2.01 -12.61
C LYS A 38 -15.40 1.32 -11.86
N THR A 39 -15.10 0.56 -10.83
CA THR A 39 -16.10 -0.20 -10.06
C THR A 39 -16.61 0.56 -8.83
N LYS A 40 -15.86 1.55 -8.34
CA LYS A 40 -16.21 2.32 -7.14
C LYS A 40 -16.96 3.62 -7.45
N GLY A 41 -18.18 3.70 -6.93
CA GLY A 41 -18.91 4.95 -6.71
C GLY A 41 -19.53 5.60 -7.93
N LYS A 42 -20.16 6.76 -7.66
CA LYS A 42 -20.88 7.58 -8.66
C LYS A 42 -19.97 8.47 -9.51
N GLN A 43 -18.68 8.51 -9.23
CA GLN A 43 -17.68 9.36 -9.89
C GLN A 43 -16.51 8.52 -10.41
N PRO A 44 -16.63 7.97 -11.62
CA PRO A 44 -15.52 7.26 -12.26
C PRO A 44 -14.28 8.16 -12.36
N GLY A 45 -13.11 7.62 -12.02
CA GLY A 45 -11.85 8.36 -12.07
C GLY A 45 -11.46 9.11 -10.79
N LYS A 46 -12.39 9.34 -9.87
CA LYS A 46 -12.09 10.05 -8.61
C LYS A 46 -10.99 9.35 -7.79
N LEU A 47 -11.08 8.03 -7.64
CA LEU A 47 -10.05 7.28 -6.93
C LEU A 47 -8.68 7.44 -7.59
N LEU A 48 -8.61 7.33 -8.92
CA LEU A 48 -7.35 7.47 -9.64
C LEU A 48 -6.71 8.85 -9.43
N SER A 49 -7.50 9.93 -9.49
CA SER A 49 -7.03 11.30 -9.25
C SER A 49 -6.53 11.50 -7.81
N LEU A 50 -7.29 11.00 -6.83
CA LEU A 50 -6.90 11.11 -5.42
C LEU A 50 -5.66 10.26 -5.11
N ASP A 51 -5.55 9.08 -5.73
CA ASP A 51 -4.42 8.19 -5.50
C ASP A 51 -3.14 8.75 -6.12
N LYS A 52 -3.20 9.34 -7.33
CA LYS A 52 -2.06 10.06 -7.91
C LYS A 52 -1.61 11.21 -7.01
N TRP A 53 -2.55 12.00 -6.52
CA TRP A 53 -2.22 13.07 -5.59
C TRP A 53 -1.51 12.55 -4.34
N TYR A 54 -2.02 11.46 -3.74
CA TYR A 54 -1.45 10.90 -2.52
C TYR A 54 -0.07 10.27 -2.74
N GLN A 55 0.14 9.59 -3.87
CA GLN A 55 1.39 8.88 -4.16
C GLN A 55 2.50 9.78 -4.74
N GLU A 56 2.13 10.86 -5.42
CA GLU A 56 3.07 11.68 -6.18
C GLU A 56 3.14 13.13 -5.67
N GLU A 57 1.99 13.82 -5.61
CA GLU A 57 1.96 15.26 -5.31
C GLU A 57 2.16 15.57 -3.83
N LEU A 58 1.46 14.86 -2.95
CA LEU A 58 1.55 15.10 -1.50
C LEU A 58 2.95 14.83 -0.94
N PRO A 59 3.63 13.70 -1.26
CA PRO A 59 5.01 13.46 -0.82
C PRO A 59 5.98 14.54 -1.29
N SER A 60 5.85 14.98 -2.55
CA SER A 60 6.65 16.07 -3.11
C SER A 60 6.43 17.37 -2.36
N ALA A 61 5.16 17.75 -2.13
CA ALA A 61 4.83 18.96 -1.37
C ALA A 61 5.36 18.91 0.07
N ILE A 62 5.33 17.75 0.74
CA ILE A 62 5.92 17.60 2.08
C ILE A 62 7.45 17.72 2.04
N ALA A 63 8.10 17.14 1.04
CA ALA A 63 9.56 17.13 0.90
C ALA A 63 10.14 18.51 0.58
N GLU A 64 9.40 19.36 -0.15
CA GLU A 64 9.80 20.72 -0.50
C GLU A 64 9.79 21.69 0.70
N ARG A 65 9.14 21.34 1.80
CA ARG A 65 9.08 22.14 3.02
C ARG A 65 10.36 22.04 3.81
N SER A 66 10.80 23.15 4.39
CA SER A 66 11.96 23.18 5.31
C SER A 66 11.75 22.29 6.55
N VAL A 67 10.50 22.16 6.97
CA VAL A 67 10.05 21.26 8.05
C VAL A 67 8.85 20.48 7.52
N LYS A 68 8.82 19.17 7.72
CA LYS A 68 7.71 18.31 7.27
C LYS A 68 6.43 18.60 8.07
N PHE A 69 5.34 18.87 7.39
CA PHE A 69 3.99 18.96 7.98
C PHE A 69 2.92 18.76 6.90
N LEU A 70 1.68 18.58 7.32
CA LEU A 70 0.50 18.72 6.45
C LEU A 70 -0.27 19.97 6.83
N CYS A 71 -0.78 20.70 5.84
CA CYS A 71 -1.79 21.71 6.08
C CYS A 71 -3.19 21.05 6.24
N HIS A 72 -4.16 21.87 6.70
CA HIS A 72 -5.52 21.39 6.96
C HIS A 72 -6.17 20.77 5.71
N ASP A 73 -6.05 21.44 4.55
CA ASP A 73 -6.68 20.98 3.31
C ASP A 73 -6.07 19.67 2.80
N GLU A 74 -4.77 19.49 2.99
CA GLU A 74 -4.10 18.22 2.67
C GLU A 74 -4.59 17.09 3.58
N LEU A 75 -4.78 17.35 4.87
CA LEU A 75 -5.33 16.36 5.79
C LEU A 75 -6.77 15.96 5.41
N VAL A 76 -7.59 16.94 5.04
CA VAL A 76 -8.97 16.71 4.56
C VAL A 76 -8.98 15.91 3.26
N LYS A 77 -8.11 16.24 2.31
CA LYS A 77 -7.96 15.53 1.04
C LYS A 77 -7.40 14.11 1.24
N LEU A 78 -6.46 13.93 2.17
CA LEU A 78 -5.95 12.60 2.56
C LEU A 78 -7.06 11.72 3.15
N MET A 79 -7.93 12.28 4.00
CA MET A 79 -9.10 11.54 4.50
C MET A 79 -10.03 11.14 3.35
N GLU A 80 -10.29 12.03 2.39
CA GLU A 80 -11.10 11.73 1.22
C GLU A 80 -10.50 10.60 0.38
N TRP A 81 -9.19 10.67 0.11
CA TRP A 81 -8.45 9.61 -0.56
C TRP A 81 -8.62 8.27 0.15
N LYS A 82 -8.32 8.24 1.45
CA LYS A 82 -8.39 7.01 2.26
C LYS A 82 -9.78 6.37 2.24
N LEU A 83 -10.83 7.18 2.37
CA LEU A 83 -12.22 6.72 2.38
C LEU A 83 -12.70 6.28 0.99
N THR A 84 -12.14 6.86 -0.07
CA THR A 84 -12.43 6.48 -1.46
C THR A 84 -11.70 5.19 -1.83
N ARG A 85 -10.45 5.02 -1.41
CA ARG A 85 -9.64 3.81 -1.64
C ARG A 85 -10.20 2.60 -0.87
N GLY A 86 -10.57 2.78 0.38
CA GLY A 86 -11.06 1.75 1.28
C GLY A 86 -12.58 1.76 1.50
N LYS A 87 -13.00 1.78 2.76
CA LYS A 87 -14.41 1.78 3.19
C LYS A 87 -14.91 3.20 3.39
N PHE A 88 -16.01 3.56 2.73
CA PHE A 88 -16.63 4.87 2.86
C PHE A 88 -17.23 5.08 4.26
N ARG A 89 -16.82 6.14 4.96
CA ARG A 89 -17.28 6.53 6.31
C ARG A 89 -17.51 8.05 6.36
N PRO A 90 -18.68 8.55 5.95
CA PRO A 90 -18.93 9.97 5.76
C PRO A 90 -18.72 10.81 7.03
N ARG A 91 -19.00 10.25 8.22
CA ARG A 91 -18.75 10.93 9.50
C ARG A 91 -17.29 11.32 9.70
N LEU A 92 -16.34 10.50 9.26
CA LEU A 92 -14.92 10.82 9.39
C LEU A 92 -14.53 12.00 8.51
N GLN A 93 -15.08 12.06 7.28
CA GLN A 93 -14.86 13.19 6.37
C GLN A 93 -15.38 14.50 6.95
N GLN A 94 -16.55 14.49 7.57
CA GLN A 94 -17.10 15.69 8.22
C GLN A 94 -16.28 16.08 9.46
N LEU A 95 -15.86 15.10 10.24
CA LEU A 95 -15.16 15.37 11.51
C LEU A 95 -13.74 15.88 11.28
N VAL A 96 -13.01 15.40 10.25
CA VAL A 96 -11.64 15.86 9.98
C VAL A 96 -11.59 17.34 9.64
N THR A 97 -12.61 17.88 8.95
CA THR A 97 -12.69 19.31 8.59
C THR A 97 -12.84 20.24 9.80
N THR A 98 -13.20 19.72 10.96
CA THR A 98 -13.37 20.51 12.19
C THR A 98 -12.10 20.67 13.01
N ASN A 99 -10.95 20.17 12.53
CA ASN A 99 -9.67 20.44 13.16
C ASN A 99 -9.21 21.88 12.89
N CYS A 100 -8.60 22.52 13.89
CA CYS A 100 -7.97 23.82 13.71
C CYS A 100 -6.75 23.69 12.78
N PRO A 101 -6.58 24.54 11.76
CA PRO A 101 -5.45 24.49 10.83
C PRO A 101 -4.08 24.52 11.52
N GLU A 102 -3.91 25.38 12.51
CA GLU A 102 -2.67 25.51 13.28
C GLU A 102 -2.36 24.24 14.07
N LEU A 103 -3.38 23.61 14.64
CA LEU A 103 -3.22 22.33 15.37
C LEU A 103 -2.82 21.21 14.42
N VAL A 104 -3.35 21.18 13.18
CA VAL A 104 -2.95 20.21 12.16
C VAL A 104 -1.47 20.35 11.85
N ILE A 105 -1.00 21.57 11.58
CA ILE A 105 0.42 21.85 11.34
C ILE A 105 1.27 21.43 12.53
N GLN A 106 0.93 21.83 13.74
CA GLN A 106 1.68 21.50 14.96
C GLN A 106 1.77 19.99 15.22
N CYS A 107 0.64 19.28 15.13
CA CYS A 107 0.60 17.84 15.36
C CYS A 107 1.37 17.07 14.29
N THR A 108 1.24 17.43 13.02
CA THR A 108 1.92 16.73 11.92
C THR A 108 3.42 17.01 11.93
N THR A 109 3.87 18.25 12.20
CA THR A 109 5.28 18.59 12.44
C THR A 109 5.86 17.73 13.55
N LYS A 110 5.23 17.76 14.73
CA LYS A 110 5.70 17.00 15.88
C LYS A 110 5.76 15.49 15.59
N ALA A 111 4.80 14.97 14.84
CA ALA A 111 4.77 13.55 14.49
C ALA A 111 5.94 13.16 13.56
N PHE A 112 6.27 13.98 12.58
CA PHE A 112 7.44 13.73 11.71
C PHE A 112 8.76 13.86 12.47
N ASP A 113 8.86 14.80 13.41
CA ASP A 113 10.06 14.98 14.26
C ASP A 113 10.31 13.81 15.24
N LEU A 114 9.24 13.08 15.60
CA LEU A 114 9.35 11.89 16.46
C LEU A 114 9.89 10.64 15.75
N LEU A 115 9.93 10.62 14.41
CA LEU A 115 10.49 9.47 13.71
C LEU A 115 11.98 9.30 14.04
N PRO A 116 12.44 8.08 14.25
CA PRO A 116 11.82 6.78 13.91
C PRO A 116 10.87 6.19 14.98
N ASP A 117 10.52 6.90 16.05
CA ASP A 117 9.51 6.42 17.02
C ASP A 117 8.09 6.54 16.43
N VAL A 118 7.75 5.58 15.57
CA VAL A 118 6.45 5.56 14.88
C VAL A 118 5.27 5.48 15.84
N GLN A 119 5.41 4.82 16.99
CA GLN A 119 4.32 4.70 17.96
C GLN A 119 4.02 6.04 18.66
N ALA A 120 5.05 6.78 19.02
CA ALA A 120 4.91 8.14 19.56
C ALA A 120 4.30 9.08 18.50
N ALA A 121 4.77 9.00 17.25
CA ALA A 121 4.23 9.79 16.13
C ALA A 121 2.73 9.51 15.89
N ILE A 122 2.32 8.24 15.85
CA ILE A 122 0.91 7.83 15.75
C ILE A 122 0.08 8.40 16.90
N THR A 123 0.61 8.34 18.14
CA THR A 123 -0.08 8.83 19.33
C THR A 123 -0.37 10.34 19.23
N VAL A 124 0.62 11.12 18.78
CA VAL A 124 0.45 12.56 18.54
C VAL A 124 -0.63 12.83 17.50
N LEU A 125 -0.59 12.15 16.35
CA LEU A 125 -1.58 12.34 15.29
C LEU A 125 -3.00 11.94 15.71
N CYS A 126 -3.14 10.92 16.56
CA CYS A 126 -4.43 10.48 17.08
C CYS A 126 -5.10 11.52 18.02
N SER A 127 -4.42 12.60 18.41
CA SER A 127 -5.04 13.73 19.11
C SER A 127 -5.94 14.58 18.20
N LEU A 128 -5.73 14.53 16.89
CA LEU A 128 -6.58 15.20 15.91
C LEU A 128 -7.90 14.46 15.72
N LYS A 129 -8.99 15.24 15.52
CA LYS A 129 -10.33 14.67 15.31
C LYS A 129 -10.36 13.81 14.05
N ALA A 130 -11.03 12.68 14.12
CA ALA A 130 -11.17 11.66 13.08
C ALA A 130 -9.90 10.87 12.77
N LEU A 131 -8.77 11.12 13.42
CA LEU A 131 -7.55 10.35 13.22
C LEU A 131 -7.44 9.23 14.25
N GLY A 132 -7.38 8.02 13.76
CA GLY A 132 -6.92 6.83 14.49
C GLY A 132 -5.65 6.29 13.83
N PRO A 133 -5.09 5.18 14.33
CA PRO A 133 -3.82 4.63 13.85
C PRO A 133 -3.75 4.46 12.32
N ALA A 134 -4.84 4.03 11.68
CA ALA A 134 -4.87 3.87 10.22
C ALA A 134 -4.76 5.20 9.46
N THR A 135 -5.39 6.29 9.93
CA THR A 135 -5.25 7.58 9.26
C THR A 135 -3.88 8.21 9.60
N ALA A 136 -3.43 8.05 10.83
CA ALA A 136 -2.10 8.50 11.26
C ALA A 136 -0.98 7.84 10.45
N SER A 137 -1.07 6.52 10.19
CA SER A 137 -0.10 5.82 9.34
C SER A 137 -0.10 6.32 7.91
N ALA A 138 -1.27 6.73 7.36
CA ALA A 138 -1.33 7.33 6.03
C ALA A 138 -0.64 8.71 5.98
N VAL A 139 -0.77 9.53 7.03
CA VAL A 139 -0.04 10.80 7.14
C VAL A 139 1.46 10.56 7.14
N LEU A 140 1.93 9.63 7.99
CA LEU A 140 3.37 9.36 8.11
C LEU A 140 3.96 8.70 6.85
N ALA A 141 3.23 7.79 6.21
CA ALA A 141 3.70 7.12 4.99
C ALA A 141 3.88 8.09 3.83
N ALA A 142 3.05 9.13 3.72
CA ALA A 142 3.22 10.17 2.70
C ALA A 142 4.53 10.98 2.86
N GLY A 143 4.99 11.22 4.09
CA GLY A 143 6.21 12.01 4.34
C GLY A 143 7.45 11.20 4.69
N SER A 144 7.31 9.89 4.97
CA SER A 144 8.41 9.00 5.34
C SER A 144 8.14 7.55 4.90
N PRO A 145 8.05 7.32 3.57
CA PRO A 145 7.71 6.02 2.98
C PRO A 145 8.77 4.95 3.22
N ASP A 146 9.98 5.35 3.55
CA ASP A 146 11.13 4.51 3.92
C ASP A 146 11.01 3.89 5.33
N GLN A 147 10.18 4.46 6.19
CA GLN A 147 10.03 4.05 7.59
C GLN A 147 8.63 3.54 7.91
N VAL A 148 7.62 3.97 7.16
CA VAL A 148 6.21 3.79 7.50
C VAL A 148 5.43 3.20 6.32
N ALA A 149 4.53 2.26 6.64
CA ALA A 149 3.54 1.73 5.71
C ALA A 149 2.13 2.16 6.13
N PHE A 150 1.27 2.47 5.16
CA PHE A 150 -0.14 2.74 5.43
C PHE A 150 -0.85 1.47 5.92
N MET A 151 -1.64 1.61 6.99
CA MET A 151 -2.46 0.54 7.54
C MET A 151 -3.71 0.30 6.67
N ALA A 152 -3.52 -0.24 5.47
CA ALA A 152 -4.59 -0.62 4.57
C ALA A 152 -5.18 -1.99 4.96
N ASP A 153 -6.51 -2.11 4.97
CA ASP A 153 -7.20 -3.37 5.27
C ASP A 153 -6.73 -4.48 4.33
N GLU A 154 -6.66 -4.18 3.04
CA GLU A 154 -6.28 -5.11 2.00
C GLU A 154 -4.83 -5.60 2.14
N ALA A 155 -3.91 -4.72 2.52
CA ALA A 155 -2.51 -5.12 2.78
C ALA A 155 -2.40 -6.02 4.01
N MET A 156 -3.15 -5.72 5.08
CA MET A 156 -3.18 -6.56 6.28
C MET A 156 -3.81 -7.93 6.04
N GLU A 157 -4.80 -8.02 5.17
CA GLU A 157 -5.45 -9.29 4.81
C GLU A 157 -4.49 -10.30 4.15
N CYS A 158 -3.43 -9.83 3.49
CA CYS A 158 -2.36 -10.66 2.92
C CYS A 158 -1.44 -11.26 3.98
N ILE A 159 -1.37 -10.68 5.18
CA ILE A 159 -0.36 -11.03 6.17
C ILE A 159 -0.95 -12.00 7.20
N PRO A 160 -0.43 -13.23 7.32
CA PRO A 160 -0.92 -14.20 8.29
C PRO A 160 -0.86 -13.67 9.72
N GLY A 161 -1.95 -13.91 10.48
CA GLY A 161 -2.07 -13.54 11.89
C GLY A 161 -2.50 -12.09 12.15
N LEU A 162 -2.82 -11.28 11.10
CA LEU A 162 -3.35 -9.93 11.26
C LEU A 162 -4.88 -9.83 11.15
N THR A 163 -5.56 -10.93 10.93
CA THR A 163 -7.03 -10.99 10.92
C THR A 163 -7.55 -11.67 12.18
N PRO A 164 -8.63 -11.17 12.83
CA PRO A 164 -9.42 -9.99 12.45
C PRO A 164 -8.68 -8.67 12.69
N ILE A 165 -8.86 -7.71 11.77
CA ILE A 165 -8.19 -6.41 11.81
C ILE A 165 -8.67 -5.58 12.99
N GLN A 166 -7.72 -5.06 13.79
CA GLN A 166 -7.98 -4.15 14.89
C GLN A 166 -7.29 -2.82 14.64
N TYR A 167 -8.04 -1.71 14.67
CA TYR A 167 -7.49 -0.38 14.43
C TYR A 167 -6.86 0.23 15.69
N THR A 168 -5.94 -0.50 16.31
CA THR A 168 -5.20 -0.10 17.53
C THR A 168 -3.72 0.14 17.24
N GLY A 169 -3.04 0.95 18.06
CA GLY A 169 -1.60 1.16 17.94
C GLY A 169 -0.79 -0.14 18.04
N LYS A 170 -1.22 -1.07 18.93
CA LYS A 170 -0.56 -2.40 19.05
C LYS A 170 -0.68 -3.23 17.78
N HIS A 171 -1.86 -3.24 17.16
CA HIS A 171 -2.06 -4.00 15.93
C HIS A 171 -1.29 -3.38 14.76
N TYR A 172 -1.24 -2.05 14.71
CA TYR A 172 -0.41 -1.35 13.76
C TYR A 172 1.08 -1.64 13.93
N ALA A 173 1.59 -1.67 15.18
CA ALA A 173 2.98 -2.01 15.45
C ALA A 173 3.34 -3.40 14.91
N LEU A 174 2.48 -4.39 15.14
CA LEU A 174 2.67 -5.75 14.62
C LEU A 174 2.64 -5.77 13.08
N TYR A 175 1.73 -5.03 12.46
CA TYR A 175 1.67 -4.89 11.01
C TYR A 175 2.96 -4.27 10.46
N LEU A 176 3.38 -3.12 11.00
CA LEU A 176 4.59 -2.43 10.54
C LEU A 176 5.85 -3.30 10.70
N GLN A 177 5.96 -4.02 11.82
CA GLN A 177 7.06 -4.97 12.03
C GLN A 177 7.11 -6.00 10.90
N LYS A 178 5.99 -6.65 10.58
CA LYS A 178 5.93 -7.68 9.51
C LYS A 178 6.24 -7.11 8.13
N VAL A 179 5.77 -5.89 7.83
CA VAL A 179 6.09 -5.21 6.57
C VAL A 179 7.57 -4.85 6.50
N THR A 180 8.15 -4.36 7.60
CA THR A 180 9.58 -4.03 7.66
C THR A 180 10.46 -5.28 7.51
N GLU A 181 10.12 -6.38 8.15
CA GLU A 181 10.81 -7.68 7.99
C GLU A 181 10.76 -8.14 6.53
N LEU A 182 9.61 -8.00 5.87
CA LEU A 182 9.44 -8.32 4.45
C LEU A 182 10.27 -7.40 3.56
N THR A 183 10.27 -6.08 3.83
CA THR A 183 11.11 -5.10 3.14
C THR A 183 12.60 -5.47 3.23
N HIS A 184 13.06 -5.87 4.41
CA HIS A 184 14.45 -6.34 4.58
C HIS A 184 14.76 -7.61 3.79
N ARG A 185 13.83 -8.60 3.75
CA ARG A 185 14.01 -9.81 2.95
C ARG A 185 14.13 -9.49 1.47
N LEU A 186 13.25 -8.63 0.94
CA LEU A 186 13.29 -8.20 -0.45
C LEU A 186 14.58 -7.46 -0.78
N ASN A 187 15.01 -6.51 0.04
CA ASN A 187 16.27 -5.80 -0.16
C ASN A 187 17.51 -6.69 -0.03
N LYS A 188 17.43 -7.80 0.70
CA LYS A 188 18.50 -8.80 0.74
C LYS A 188 18.58 -9.63 -0.53
N ALA A 189 17.41 -9.95 -1.13
CA ALA A 189 17.32 -10.73 -2.35
C ALA A 189 17.54 -9.89 -3.62
N ASP A 190 17.24 -8.59 -3.57
CA ASP A 190 17.29 -7.67 -4.69
C ASP A 190 18.60 -6.87 -4.71
N SER A 191 19.32 -6.93 -5.83
CA SER A 191 20.57 -6.16 -6.01
C SER A 191 20.36 -4.64 -5.98
N LYS A 192 19.17 -4.14 -6.37
CA LYS A 192 18.85 -2.71 -6.39
C LYS A 192 18.60 -2.14 -4.98
N LYS A 193 18.15 -2.96 -4.04
CA LYS A 193 17.89 -2.59 -2.63
C LYS A 193 17.04 -1.33 -2.44
N GLU A 194 16.03 -1.14 -3.27
CA GLU A 194 15.19 0.07 -3.28
C GLU A 194 13.80 -0.12 -2.64
N TRP A 195 13.52 -1.30 -2.07
CA TRP A 195 12.24 -1.57 -1.42
C TRP A 195 12.06 -0.76 -0.14
N THR A 196 10.90 -0.14 -0.01
CA THR A 196 10.47 0.57 1.20
C THR A 196 9.22 -0.08 1.80
N PRO A 197 8.93 0.13 3.08
CA PRO A 197 7.69 -0.34 3.68
C PRO A 197 6.44 0.12 2.93
N HIS A 198 6.44 1.33 2.40
CA HIS A 198 5.34 1.85 1.59
C HIS A 198 5.19 1.11 0.26
N MET A 199 6.28 0.85 -0.48
CA MET A 199 6.22 0.05 -1.71
C MET A 199 5.69 -1.36 -1.46
N VAL A 200 6.09 -1.98 -0.36
CA VAL A 200 5.59 -3.30 0.06
C VAL A 200 4.08 -3.24 0.34
N GLU A 201 3.62 -2.20 1.04
CA GLU A 201 2.17 -2.00 1.25
C GLU A 201 1.41 -1.89 -0.06
N LEU A 202 1.90 -1.08 -1.02
CA LEU A 202 1.27 -0.92 -2.33
C LEU A 202 1.12 -2.25 -3.08
N CYS A 203 2.16 -3.08 -3.03
CA CYS A 203 2.12 -4.41 -3.65
C CYS A 203 1.11 -5.33 -2.98
N LEU A 204 1.09 -5.41 -1.64
CA LEU A 204 0.13 -6.24 -0.88
C LEU A 204 -1.31 -5.79 -1.13
N TRP A 205 -1.53 -4.47 -1.15
CA TRP A 205 -2.84 -3.90 -1.46
C TRP A 205 -3.27 -4.23 -2.90
N ALA A 206 -2.39 -4.00 -3.89
CA ALA A 206 -2.69 -4.27 -5.29
C ALA A 206 -3.00 -5.75 -5.53
N TRP A 207 -2.22 -6.65 -4.92
CA TRP A 207 -2.45 -8.09 -4.97
C TRP A 207 -3.84 -8.46 -4.46
N THR A 208 -4.18 -8.04 -3.23
CA THR A 208 -5.49 -8.36 -2.63
C THR A 208 -6.66 -7.79 -3.43
N VAL A 209 -6.52 -6.56 -3.93
CA VAL A 209 -7.59 -5.93 -4.72
C VAL A 209 -7.76 -6.65 -6.05
N ALA A 210 -6.68 -7.00 -6.72
CA ALA A 210 -6.73 -7.74 -7.98
C ALA A 210 -7.38 -9.12 -7.80
N GLU A 211 -7.05 -9.86 -6.74
CA GLU A 211 -7.72 -11.11 -6.38
C GLU A 211 -9.23 -10.91 -6.16
N LYS A 212 -9.62 -9.90 -5.38
CA LYS A 212 -11.04 -9.59 -5.11
C LYS A 212 -11.84 -9.23 -6.36
N LEU A 213 -11.18 -8.62 -7.34
CA LEU A 213 -11.77 -8.19 -8.61
C LEU A 213 -11.62 -9.23 -9.72
N ASN A 214 -10.97 -10.38 -9.46
CA ASN A 214 -10.63 -11.39 -10.45
C ASN A 214 -9.95 -10.78 -11.68
N LEU A 215 -8.97 -9.90 -11.48
CA LEU A 215 -8.29 -9.22 -12.56
C LEU A 215 -7.27 -10.14 -13.23
N PRO A 216 -7.31 -10.31 -14.57
CA PRO A 216 -6.35 -11.13 -15.32
C PRO A 216 -4.92 -10.58 -15.30
N LEU A 217 -4.72 -9.37 -14.78
CA LEU A 217 -3.41 -8.73 -14.64
C LEU A 217 -2.39 -9.54 -13.85
N LEU A 218 -2.86 -10.46 -13.03
CA LEU A 218 -2.03 -11.35 -12.21
C LEU A 218 -2.11 -12.81 -12.67
N GLU A 219 -2.79 -13.11 -13.78
CA GLU A 219 -2.79 -14.45 -14.39
C GLU A 219 -1.36 -14.80 -14.86
N GLY A 220 -0.88 -15.95 -14.43
CA GLY A 220 0.49 -16.41 -14.70
C GLY A 220 1.46 -16.18 -13.53
N PHE A 221 1.07 -15.45 -12.50
CA PHE A 221 1.81 -15.38 -11.24
C PHE A 221 1.37 -16.51 -10.31
N THR A 222 2.01 -17.66 -10.44
CA THR A 222 2.02 -18.66 -9.36
C THR A 222 3.22 -18.35 -8.47
N ALA A 223 2.99 -18.22 -7.18
CA ALA A 223 4.05 -18.13 -6.20
C ALA A 223 4.95 -19.38 -6.35
N GLY A 224 6.09 -19.21 -7.03
CA GLY A 224 7.04 -20.31 -7.18
C GLY A 224 7.39 -20.79 -8.58
N GLY A 225 7.35 -19.96 -9.63
CA GLY A 225 7.97 -20.38 -10.87
C GLY A 225 7.40 -19.79 -12.15
N ILE A 226 8.30 -19.32 -12.93
CA ILE A 226 8.11 -19.05 -14.36
C ILE A 226 7.63 -20.35 -15.01
N ASP A 227 6.45 -20.31 -15.62
CA ASP A 227 5.90 -21.45 -16.38
C ASP A 227 6.89 -21.86 -17.48
N GLU A 228 7.42 -23.10 -17.46
CA GLU A 228 8.39 -23.66 -18.40
C GLU A 228 7.86 -23.81 -19.85
N LYS A 229 6.77 -23.17 -20.22
CA LYS A 229 6.13 -23.32 -21.55
C LYS A 229 6.77 -22.51 -22.67
N CYS A 230 7.84 -21.76 -22.43
CA CYS A 230 8.52 -21.04 -23.51
C CYS A 230 9.80 -21.69 -24.04
N LYS A 231 10.05 -22.96 -23.75
CA LYS A 231 11.18 -23.72 -24.31
C LYS A 231 10.71 -24.97 -25.01
N THR A 232 10.14 -24.87 -26.21
CA THR A 232 10.28 -25.91 -27.24
C THR A 232 9.67 -25.47 -28.58
N GLN A 233 10.32 -24.54 -29.26
CA GLN A 233 10.28 -24.55 -30.71
C GLN A 233 11.65 -25.01 -31.19
N LYS A 234 11.79 -26.32 -31.42
CA LYS A 234 12.92 -26.89 -32.21
C LYS A 234 12.78 -26.44 -33.66
N PRO A 235 13.88 -25.97 -34.28
CA PRO A 235 13.84 -25.62 -35.73
C PRO A 235 13.58 -26.88 -36.55
N LYS A 236 12.59 -26.85 -37.42
CA LYS A 236 12.34 -27.89 -38.41
C LYS A 236 13.55 -27.98 -39.36
N ARG A 237 14.24 -29.12 -39.37
CA ARG A 237 15.22 -29.47 -40.38
C ARG A 237 14.51 -29.52 -41.74
N GLN A 238 14.87 -28.64 -42.65
CA GLN A 238 14.58 -28.83 -44.09
C GLN A 238 15.36 -30.04 -44.60
N LYS A 239 14.66 -31.00 -45.17
CA LYS A 239 15.22 -32.02 -46.01
C LYS A 239 15.40 -31.41 -47.40
N THR A 240 16.63 -31.32 -47.84
CA THR A 240 16.97 -31.14 -49.27
C THR A 240 17.01 -32.50 -49.91
N GLU A 241 16.23 -32.64 -50.97
CA GLU A 241 16.45 -33.62 -52.03
C GLU A 241 17.60 -33.16 -52.91
#